data_d569f4995f885b58442832bcd2b042c9
#
_entry.id   d569f4995f885b58442832bcd2b042c9
#
_cell.length_a   1.000
_cell.length_b   1.000
_cell.length_c   1.000
_cell.angle_alpha   90.00
_cell.angle_beta   90.00
_cell.angle_gamma   90.00
#
_symmetry.space_group_name_H-M   'P 1'
#
loop_
_entity.id
_entity.type
_entity.pdbx_description
1 polymer ?
#
loop_
_entity_poly.entity_id
_entity_poly.type
_entity_poly.pdbx_seq_one_letter_code
_entity_poly.pdbx_strand_id
1 'polypeptide(L)'
;IKAESSNPKGDVWFGGTGDPHLTAAQENLTAEYKSKHFNDLLPAAQNQAVNANYKSVGIYVGALGFGYNKELLAKKGLPAPKSWMDLTKPIYKGEIQIANPNSSGTAYTTLATMVQLFGEDQGFEFMRGLNKNINQYTKSGSAPIKSAAKGENTIGIVFMHDAVKQAVSGFPIKVVAPCEGTGYEIGSMSIIEGARNPDSAKKFYDWALSAAAQSLALQVKA
;
A
#
# COMPACT_ATOMS: atom_id res chain seq x y z
N ILE A 1 15.82 -10.50 3.13
CA ILE A 1 16.92 -9.71 3.70
C ILE A 1 17.41 -10.40 4.98
N LYS A 2 16.58 -10.59 6.02
CA LYS A 2 17.00 -11.16 7.32
C LYS A 2 17.68 -12.54 7.17
N ALA A 3 17.10 -13.45 6.40
CA ALA A 3 17.67 -14.78 6.16
C ALA A 3 18.99 -14.78 5.35
N GLU A 4 19.34 -13.66 4.74
CA GLU A 4 20.53 -13.50 3.89
C GLU A 4 21.50 -12.45 4.46
N SER A 5 21.32 -12.03 5.72
CA SER A 5 22.10 -10.93 6.31
C SER A 5 23.60 -11.18 6.35
N SER A 6 24.05 -12.45 6.46
CA SER A 6 25.48 -12.82 6.40
C SER A 6 26.06 -12.84 4.98
N ASN A 7 25.21 -12.86 3.93
CA ASN A 7 25.61 -12.87 2.52
C ASN A 7 24.51 -12.27 1.66
N PRO A 8 24.30 -10.94 1.69
CA PRO A 8 23.24 -10.29 0.96
C PRO A 8 23.31 -10.54 -0.55
N LYS A 9 22.16 -10.84 -1.16
CA LYS A 9 22.04 -11.07 -2.61
C LYS A 9 21.49 -9.87 -3.36
N GLY A 10 20.88 -8.93 -2.65
CA GLY A 10 20.36 -7.67 -3.20
C GLY A 10 21.15 -6.48 -2.67
N ASP A 11 21.14 -5.38 -3.39
CA ASP A 11 21.79 -4.13 -3.01
C ASP A 11 20.76 -3.08 -2.50
N VAL A 12 19.59 -3.05 -3.13
CA VAL A 12 18.51 -2.10 -2.80
C VAL A 12 17.19 -2.84 -2.62
N TRP A 13 16.50 -2.50 -1.57
CA TRP A 13 15.10 -2.87 -1.38
C TRP A 13 14.22 -1.68 -1.77
N PHE A 14 13.52 -1.80 -2.90
CA PHE A 14 12.72 -0.74 -3.49
C PHE A 14 11.22 -1.05 -3.40
N GLY A 15 10.47 -0.17 -2.73
CA GLY A 15 9.02 -0.29 -2.60
C GLY A 15 8.55 -1.20 -1.46
N GLY A 16 7.26 -1.26 -1.28
CA GLY A 16 6.60 -1.86 -0.13
C GLY A 16 6.28 -0.82 0.94
N THR A 17 5.51 -1.23 1.95
CA THR A 17 5.11 -0.37 3.06
C THR A 17 6.30 0.03 3.93
N GLY A 18 6.22 1.18 4.60
CA GLY A 18 7.30 1.71 5.42
C GLY A 18 7.63 0.86 6.65
N ASP A 19 6.64 0.25 7.28
CA ASP A 19 6.82 -0.50 8.54
C ASP A 19 7.88 -1.61 8.46
N PRO A 20 7.91 -2.49 7.44
CA PRO A 20 8.98 -3.48 7.29
C PRO A 20 10.36 -2.85 7.10
N HIS A 21 10.46 -1.70 6.43
CA HIS A 21 11.71 -0.97 6.28
C HIS A 21 12.21 -0.40 7.61
N LEU A 22 11.30 0.17 8.42
CA LEU A 22 11.62 0.67 9.76
C LEU A 22 12.07 -0.46 10.67
N THR A 23 11.40 -1.61 10.64
CA THR A 23 11.81 -2.81 11.38
C THR A 23 13.19 -3.29 10.95
N ALA A 24 13.46 -3.35 9.64
CA ALA A 24 14.78 -3.72 9.13
C ALA A 24 15.88 -2.72 9.53
N ALA A 25 15.54 -1.42 9.58
CA ALA A 25 16.46 -0.38 10.05
C ALA A 25 16.81 -0.57 11.53
N GLN A 26 15.83 -0.89 12.38
CA GLN A 26 16.03 -1.19 13.81
C GLN A 26 16.86 -2.45 14.03
N GLU A 27 16.70 -3.46 13.18
CA GLU A 27 17.48 -4.70 13.22
C GLU A 27 18.85 -4.58 12.54
N ASN A 28 19.26 -3.38 12.08
CA ASN A 28 20.50 -3.12 11.36
C ASN A 28 20.68 -3.95 10.07
N LEU A 29 19.57 -4.23 9.38
CA LEU A 29 19.56 -4.95 8.10
C LEU A 29 19.65 -4.01 6.89
N THR A 30 19.63 -2.70 7.13
CA THR A 30 19.73 -1.64 6.11
C THR A 30 20.79 -0.63 6.47
N ALA A 31 21.53 -0.17 5.46
CA ALA A 31 22.65 0.74 5.61
C ALA A 31 22.20 2.19 5.78
N GLU A 32 22.93 2.96 6.56
CA GLU A 32 22.71 4.41 6.68
C GLU A 32 23.19 5.12 5.41
N TYR A 33 22.30 5.88 4.81
CA TYR A 33 22.65 6.76 3.69
C TYR A 33 21.69 7.95 3.58
N LYS A 34 22.21 9.15 3.77
CA LYS A 34 21.47 10.40 3.53
C LYS A 34 21.65 10.82 2.07
N SER A 35 20.59 10.71 1.28
CA SER A 35 20.59 11.17 -0.11
C SER A 35 20.88 12.66 -0.24
N LYS A 36 21.57 13.05 -1.31
CA LYS A 36 21.74 14.47 -1.69
C LYS A 36 20.42 15.19 -1.97
N HIS A 37 19.35 14.44 -2.31
CA HIS A 37 17.99 14.96 -2.54
C HIS A 37 17.12 14.99 -1.28
N PHE A 38 17.68 14.70 -0.11
CA PHE A 38 16.90 14.67 1.15
C PHE A 38 16.08 15.92 1.39
N ASN A 39 16.68 17.11 1.15
CA ASN A 39 16.01 18.40 1.40
C ASN A 39 14.93 18.73 0.37
N ASP A 40 14.90 18.04 -0.77
CA ASP A 40 13.90 18.20 -1.84
C ASP A 40 12.65 17.36 -1.60
N LEU A 41 12.69 16.43 -0.62
CA LEU A 41 11.60 15.51 -0.33
C LEU A 41 10.47 16.18 0.45
N LEU A 42 9.27 15.64 0.32
CA LEU A 42 8.13 16.01 1.16
C LEU A 42 8.41 15.73 2.64
N PRO A 43 7.85 16.54 3.57
CA PRO A 43 8.10 16.39 5.01
C PRO A 43 7.86 14.97 5.54
N ALA A 44 6.85 14.26 5.04
CA ALA A 44 6.56 12.89 5.45
C ALA A 44 7.71 11.92 5.12
N ALA A 45 8.32 12.05 3.94
CA ALA A 45 9.45 11.24 3.53
C ALA A 45 10.74 11.60 4.29
N GLN A 46 10.95 12.90 4.57
CA GLN A 46 12.05 13.37 5.42
C GLN A 46 11.92 12.82 6.84
N ASN A 47 10.74 12.93 7.45
CA ASN A 47 10.47 12.45 8.80
C ASN A 47 10.71 10.93 8.91
N GLN A 48 10.28 10.16 7.91
CA GLN A 48 10.57 8.73 7.88
C GLN A 48 12.07 8.45 7.82
N ALA A 49 12.83 9.16 6.99
CA ALA A 49 14.27 8.98 6.91
C ALA A 49 14.96 9.32 8.24
N VAL A 50 14.57 10.41 8.88
CA VAL A 50 15.10 10.78 10.21
C VAL A 50 14.77 9.73 11.26
N ASN A 51 13.52 9.28 11.34
CA ASN A 51 13.09 8.24 12.28
C ASN A 51 13.78 6.89 12.06
N ALA A 52 14.21 6.62 10.84
CA ALA A 52 14.98 5.44 10.47
C ALA A 52 16.51 5.65 10.62
N ASN A 53 16.99 6.76 11.16
CA ASN A 53 18.41 7.13 11.17
C ASN A 53 19.03 7.04 9.76
N TYR A 54 18.33 7.52 8.75
CA TYR A 54 18.70 7.46 7.32
C TYR A 54 18.94 6.05 6.76
N LYS A 55 18.42 5.00 7.43
CA LYS A 55 18.48 3.60 6.96
C LYS A 55 17.29 3.22 6.07
N SER A 56 16.36 4.15 5.89
CA SER A 56 15.22 4.04 4.98
C SER A 56 14.77 5.44 4.56
N VAL A 57 14.06 5.57 3.45
CA VAL A 57 13.44 6.82 2.99
C VAL A 57 12.10 6.55 2.35
N GLY A 58 11.15 7.46 2.51
CA GLY A 58 9.87 7.44 1.80
C GLY A 58 10.05 7.82 0.34
N ILE A 59 9.41 7.07 -0.56
CA ILE A 59 9.48 7.28 -2.02
C ILE A 59 8.12 7.56 -2.67
N TYR A 60 7.03 7.17 -2.02
CA TYR A 60 5.65 7.48 -2.44
C TYR A 60 4.70 7.44 -1.24
N VAL A 61 3.50 7.98 -1.43
CA VAL A 61 2.40 7.88 -0.45
C VAL A 61 1.23 7.17 -1.09
N GLY A 62 0.68 6.16 -0.40
CA GLY A 62 -0.50 5.43 -0.80
C GLY A 62 -1.63 5.65 0.19
N ALA A 63 -2.75 6.24 -0.24
CA ALA A 63 -3.95 6.33 0.58
C ALA A 63 -4.86 5.12 0.35
N LEU A 64 -5.37 4.53 1.44
CA LEU A 64 -6.31 3.42 1.41
C LEU A 64 -7.68 3.86 0.93
N GLY A 65 -8.41 2.90 0.40
CA GLY A 65 -9.80 3.05 0.01
C GLY A 65 -10.30 1.75 -0.57
N PHE A 66 -11.29 1.85 -1.38
CA PHE A 66 -11.77 0.70 -2.13
C PHE A 66 -12.26 1.13 -3.52
N GLY A 67 -12.32 0.17 -4.42
CA GLY A 67 -12.96 0.36 -5.69
C GLY A 67 -14.02 -0.70 -5.92
N TYR A 68 -15.00 -0.39 -6.74
CA TYR A 68 -16.01 -1.36 -7.15
C TYR A 68 -16.25 -1.33 -8.65
N ASN A 69 -16.60 -2.48 -9.20
CA ASN A 69 -17.05 -2.60 -10.58
C ASN A 69 -18.52 -2.11 -10.66
N LYS A 70 -18.72 -0.95 -11.30
CA LYS A 70 -20.04 -0.30 -11.41
C LYS A 70 -21.06 -1.11 -12.20
N GLU A 71 -20.61 -1.91 -13.18
CA GLU A 71 -21.49 -2.75 -14.00
C GLU A 71 -21.95 -3.98 -13.22
N LEU A 72 -21.04 -4.65 -12.51
CA LEU A 72 -21.42 -5.77 -11.63
C LEU A 72 -22.33 -5.31 -10.49
N LEU A 73 -22.03 -4.17 -9.89
CA LEU A 73 -22.82 -3.61 -8.81
C LEU A 73 -24.26 -3.34 -9.30
N ALA A 74 -24.41 -2.71 -10.48
CA ALA A 74 -25.72 -2.46 -11.10
C ALA A 74 -26.43 -3.78 -11.47
N LYS A 75 -25.73 -4.74 -12.10
CA LYS A 75 -26.28 -6.05 -12.47
C LYS A 75 -26.83 -6.83 -11.28
N LYS A 76 -26.20 -6.69 -10.11
CA LYS A 76 -26.59 -7.37 -8.87
C LYS A 76 -27.61 -6.55 -8.05
N GLY A 77 -27.98 -5.34 -8.49
CA GLY A 77 -28.88 -4.46 -7.75
C GLY A 77 -28.32 -3.98 -6.40
N LEU A 78 -26.99 -3.94 -6.26
CA LEU A 78 -26.34 -3.55 -5.03
C LEU A 78 -26.21 -2.02 -4.95
N PRO A 79 -26.45 -1.39 -3.77
CA PRO A 79 -26.18 0.04 -3.59
C PRO A 79 -24.67 0.32 -3.66
N ALA A 80 -24.29 1.52 -4.10
CA ALA A 80 -22.89 1.94 -4.13
C ALA A 80 -22.41 2.25 -2.71
N PRO A 81 -21.38 1.55 -2.20
CA PRO A 81 -20.82 1.84 -0.88
C PRO A 81 -20.05 3.17 -0.89
N LYS A 82 -20.15 3.94 0.20
CA LYS A 82 -19.51 5.27 0.37
C LYS A 82 -18.61 5.34 1.60
N SER A 83 -18.73 4.38 2.50
CA SER A 83 -18.09 4.36 3.79
C SER A 83 -17.44 3.01 4.07
N TRP A 84 -16.51 2.98 5.04
CA TRP A 84 -15.98 1.71 5.53
C TRP A 84 -17.10 0.86 6.14
N MET A 85 -17.96 1.48 6.94
CA MET A 85 -19.06 0.78 7.61
C MET A 85 -20.06 0.18 6.63
N ASP A 86 -20.24 0.76 5.45
CA ASP A 86 -21.08 0.14 4.41
C ASP A 86 -20.62 -1.27 4.04
N LEU A 87 -19.29 -1.50 4.03
CA LEU A 87 -18.72 -2.79 3.65
C LEU A 87 -19.03 -3.93 4.63
N THR A 88 -19.52 -3.62 5.83
CA THR A 88 -19.95 -4.62 6.82
C THR A 88 -21.41 -5.06 6.65
N LYS A 89 -22.19 -4.35 5.81
CA LYS A 89 -23.61 -4.64 5.59
C LYS A 89 -23.79 -6.02 4.92
N PRO A 90 -24.76 -6.84 5.40
CA PRO A 90 -24.97 -8.19 4.85
C PRO A 90 -25.26 -8.26 3.36
N ILE A 91 -25.74 -7.15 2.75
CA ILE A 91 -26.02 -7.06 1.32
C ILE A 91 -24.77 -7.29 0.45
N TYR A 92 -23.56 -7.06 1.01
CA TYR A 92 -22.29 -7.27 0.30
C TYR A 92 -21.66 -8.63 0.61
N LYS A 93 -22.41 -9.58 1.18
CA LYS A 93 -21.89 -10.92 1.50
C LYS A 93 -21.34 -11.61 0.25
N GLY A 94 -20.06 -11.98 0.31
CA GLY A 94 -19.38 -12.63 -0.82
C GLY A 94 -19.00 -11.71 -1.97
N GLU A 95 -19.09 -10.38 -1.79
CA GLU A 95 -18.83 -9.41 -2.85
C GLU A 95 -17.49 -8.67 -2.68
N ILE A 96 -16.79 -8.90 -1.57
CA ILE A 96 -15.60 -8.14 -1.20
C ILE A 96 -14.36 -9.01 -1.25
N GLN A 97 -13.29 -8.47 -1.82
CA GLN A 97 -11.93 -9.01 -1.68
C GLN A 97 -11.02 -8.01 -0.98
N ILE A 98 -10.11 -8.52 -0.19
CA ILE A 98 -8.98 -7.83 0.41
C ILE A 98 -7.77 -8.77 0.39
N ALA A 99 -6.56 -8.25 0.43
CA ALA A 99 -5.40 -9.11 0.58
C ALA A 99 -5.29 -9.69 2.00
N ASN A 100 -4.51 -10.75 2.15
CA ASN A 100 -4.22 -11.33 3.45
C ASN A 100 -3.20 -10.43 4.20
N PRO A 101 -3.48 -9.97 5.43
CA PRO A 101 -2.59 -9.08 6.17
C PRO A 101 -1.22 -9.71 6.53
N ASN A 102 -1.12 -11.04 6.55
CA ASN A 102 0.17 -11.72 6.75
C ASN A 102 1.10 -11.67 5.53
N SER A 103 0.58 -11.35 4.34
CA SER A 103 1.34 -11.31 3.08
C SER A 103 1.31 -9.97 2.36
N SER A 104 0.52 -9.01 2.86
CA SER A 104 0.29 -7.72 2.19
C SER A 104 0.30 -6.56 3.19
N GLY A 105 1.22 -5.63 2.98
CA GLY A 105 1.25 -4.37 3.71
C GLY A 105 -0.04 -3.56 3.54
N THR A 106 -0.65 -3.54 2.34
CA THR A 106 -1.95 -2.87 2.08
C THR A 106 -3.03 -3.37 3.04
N ALA A 107 -3.13 -4.68 3.21
CA ALA A 107 -4.13 -5.26 4.12
C ALA A 107 -3.78 -4.99 5.58
N TYR A 108 -2.50 -5.06 5.96
CA TYR A 108 -2.06 -4.71 7.31
C TYR A 108 -2.38 -3.23 7.61
N THR A 109 -2.05 -2.32 6.70
CA THR A 109 -2.39 -0.89 6.84
C THR A 109 -3.90 -0.68 6.96
N THR A 110 -4.74 -1.51 6.28
CA THR A 110 -6.19 -1.44 6.45
C THR A 110 -6.60 -1.77 7.88
N LEU A 111 -6.05 -2.83 8.48
CA LEU A 111 -6.35 -3.19 9.88
C LEU A 111 -5.92 -2.07 10.84
N ALA A 112 -4.70 -1.56 10.70
CA ALA A 112 -4.20 -0.46 11.52
C ALA A 112 -5.08 0.80 11.37
N THR A 113 -5.53 1.11 10.16
CA THR A 113 -6.45 2.23 9.89
C THR A 113 -7.76 2.08 10.63
N MET A 114 -8.35 0.88 10.66
CA MET A 114 -9.61 0.66 11.38
C MET A 114 -9.46 0.87 12.89
N VAL A 115 -8.35 0.42 13.46
CA VAL A 115 -8.05 0.67 14.89
C VAL A 115 -7.85 2.17 15.17
N GLN A 116 -7.16 2.88 14.27
CA GLN A 116 -6.93 4.32 14.44
C GLN A 116 -8.19 5.16 14.25
N LEU A 117 -9.08 4.80 13.33
CA LEU A 117 -10.33 5.53 13.08
C LEU A 117 -11.40 5.28 14.14
N PHE A 118 -11.53 4.03 14.58
CA PHE A 118 -12.67 3.61 15.42
C PHE A 118 -12.29 3.24 16.84
N GLY A 119 -11.00 3.19 17.17
CA GLY A 119 -10.49 2.60 18.40
C GLY A 119 -10.39 1.07 18.30
N GLU A 120 -9.72 0.44 19.26
CA GLU A 120 -9.38 -0.99 19.20
C GLU A 120 -10.63 -1.87 19.13
N ASP A 121 -11.55 -1.72 20.10
CA ASP A 121 -12.74 -2.57 20.19
C ASP A 121 -13.63 -2.48 18.94
N GLN A 122 -13.99 -1.27 18.53
CA GLN A 122 -14.83 -1.04 17.37
C GLN A 122 -14.11 -1.38 16.06
N GLY A 123 -12.81 -1.15 15.99
CA GLY A 123 -11.98 -1.54 14.85
C GLY A 123 -11.98 -3.06 14.64
N PHE A 124 -11.82 -3.84 15.72
CA PHE A 124 -11.92 -5.30 15.63
C PHE A 124 -13.33 -5.79 15.35
N GLU A 125 -14.36 -5.10 15.86
CA GLU A 125 -15.74 -5.43 15.51
C GLU A 125 -16.03 -5.17 14.03
N PHE A 126 -15.57 -4.04 13.50
CA PHE A 126 -15.59 -3.79 12.07
C PHE A 126 -14.92 -4.91 11.26
N MET A 127 -13.73 -5.33 11.65
CA MET A 127 -13.00 -6.41 10.96
C MET A 127 -13.77 -7.72 10.98
N ARG A 128 -14.41 -8.07 12.11
CA ARG A 128 -15.28 -9.25 12.21
C ARG A 128 -16.51 -9.14 11.30
N GLY A 129 -17.09 -7.95 11.20
CA GLY A 129 -18.20 -7.65 10.29
C GLY A 129 -17.80 -7.77 8.83
N LEU A 130 -16.68 -7.13 8.46
CA LEU A 130 -16.12 -7.17 7.11
C LEU A 130 -15.78 -8.60 6.68
N ASN A 131 -15.18 -9.40 7.57
CA ASN A 131 -14.81 -10.79 7.30
C ASN A 131 -15.99 -11.64 6.83
N LYS A 132 -17.20 -11.38 7.31
CA LYS A 132 -18.41 -12.09 6.88
C LYS A 132 -18.79 -11.84 5.41
N ASN A 133 -18.31 -10.74 4.84
CA ASN A 133 -18.60 -10.29 3.49
C ASN A 133 -17.47 -10.59 2.49
N ILE A 134 -16.30 -11.02 2.99
CA ILE A 134 -15.14 -11.35 2.14
C ILE A 134 -15.35 -12.72 1.50
N ASN A 135 -15.18 -12.78 0.17
CA ASN A 135 -15.19 -14.04 -0.57
C ASN A 135 -13.78 -14.66 -0.68
N GLN A 136 -12.74 -13.84 -0.68
CA GLN A 136 -11.37 -14.31 -0.82
C GLN A 136 -10.36 -13.33 -0.22
N TYR A 137 -9.36 -13.86 0.47
CA TYR A 137 -8.14 -13.16 0.85
C TYR A 137 -7.05 -13.42 -0.19
N THR A 138 -6.63 -12.38 -0.90
CA THR A 138 -5.60 -12.49 -1.94
C THR A 138 -4.18 -12.38 -1.37
N LYS A 139 -3.17 -12.84 -2.11
CA LYS A 139 -1.77 -12.71 -1.68
C LYS A 139 -1.24 -11.27 -1.86
N SER A 140 -1.59 -10.63 -2.98
CA SER A 140 -1.10 -9.29 -3.34
C SER A 140 -2.12 -8.21 -3.03
N GLY A 141 -1.66 -7.06 -2.51
CA GLY A 141 -2.50 -5.91 -2.18
C GLY A 141 -3.29 -5.33 -3.35
N SER A 142 -2.77 -5.41 -4.58
CA SER A 142 -3.46 -4.91 -5.78
C SER A 142 -4.35 -5.94 -6.47
N ALA A 143 -4.33 -7.21 -6.05
CA ALA A 143 -5.13 -8.26 -6.70
C ALA A 143 -6.64 -8.05 -6.57
N PRO A 144 -7.20 -7.59 -5.43
CA PRO A 144 -8.63 -7.39 -5.28
C PRO A 144 -9.25 -6.48 -6.34
N ILE A 145 -8.61 -5.37 -6.66
CA ILE A 145 -9.15 -4.44 -7.65
C ILE A 145 -8.94 -4.91 -9.08
N LYS A 146 -7.90 -5.70 -9.34
CA LYS A 146 -7.70 -6.33 -10.65
C LYS A 146 -8.77 -7.38 -10.93
N SER A 147 -9.16 -8.17 -9.92
CA SER A 147 -10.31 -9.08 -10.00
C SER A 147 -11.62 -8.32 -10.25
N ALA A 148 -11.84 -7.21 -9.54
CA ALA A 148 -13.01 -6.36 -9.76
C ALA A 148 -13.03 -5.78 -11.19
N ALA A 149 -11.89 -5.33 -11.70
CA ALA A 149 -11.77 -4.81 -13.06
C ALA A 149 -12.16 -5.85 -14.12
N LYS A 150 -11.78 -7.11 -13.92
CA LYS A 150 -12.12 -8.23 -14.82
C LYS A 150 -13.55 -8.76 -14.66
N GLY A 151 -14.29 -8.28 -13.66
CA GLY A 151 -15.64 -8.78 -13.37
C GLY A 151 -15.70 -10.07 -12.56
N GLU A 152 -14.60 -10.50 -11.95
CA GLU A 152 -14.51 -11.68 -11.11
C GLU A 152 -14.95 -11.41 -9.66
N ASN A 153 -14.98 -10.14 -9.26
CA ASN A 153 -15.34 -9.67 -7.93
C ASN A 153 -16.02 -8.30 -8.04
N THR A 154 -16.83 -7.91 -7.04
CA THR A 154 -17.55 -6.65 -7.11
C THR A 154 -16.78 -5.51 -6.46
N ILE A 155 -16.19 -5.71 -5.27
CA ILE A 155 -15.53 -4.67 -4.47
C ILE A 155 -14.13 -5.14 -4.07
N GLY A 156 -13.13 -4.29 -4.27
CA GLY A 156 -11.76 -4.54 -3.84
C GLY A 156 -11.26 -3.47 -2.89
N ILE A 157 -10.80 -3.85 -1.69
CA ILE A 157 -10.13 -2.96 -0.75
C ILE A 157 -8.64 -2.92 -1.12
N VAL A 158 -8.13 -1.72 -1.42
CA VAL A 158 -6.78 -1.51 -1.98
C VAL A 158 -6.27 -0.11 -1.64
N PHE A 159 -5.03 0.19 -1.99
CA PHE A 159 -4.62 1.59 -2.14
C PHE A 159 -5.32 2.21 -3.35
N MET A 160 -5.82 3.43 -3.20
CA MET A 160 -6.65 4.09 -4.23
C MET A 160 -5.93 4.26 -5.56
N HIS A 161 -4.61 4.42 -5.60
CA HIS A 161 -3.86 4.51 -6.85
C HIS A 161 -4.00 3.24 -7.71
N ASP A 162 -4.09 2.05 -7.09
CA ASP A 162 -4.33 0.81 -7.83
C ASP A 162 -5.72 0.80 -8.49
N ALA A 163 -6.73 1.33 -7.79
CA ALA A 163 -8.09 1.45 -8.32
C ALA A 163 -8.17 2.53 -9.43
N VAL A 164 -7.49 3.66 -9.23
CA VAL A 164 -7.37 4.73 -10.26
C VAL A 164 -6.74 4.16 -11.52
N LYS A 165 -5.67 3.37 -11.39
CA LYS A 165 -5.00 2.73 -12.53
C LYS A 165 -5.96 1.88 -13.36
N GLN A 166 -6.81 1.08 -12.72
CA GLN A 166 -7.82 0.28 -13.44
C GLN A 166 -8.86 1.17 -14.14
N ALA A 167 -9.34 2.21 -13.45
CA ALA A 167 -10.31 3.14 -14.01
C ALA A 167 -9.76 3.89 -15.24
N VAL A 168 -8.53 4.40 -15.16
CA VAL A 168 -7.86 5.09 -16.28
C VAL A 168 -7.54 4.14 -17.44
N SER A 169 -7.34 2.84 -17.15
CA SER A 169 -7.16 1.81 -18.19
C SER A 169 -8.46 1.39 -18.87
N GLY A 170 -9.60 2.05 -18.57
CA GLY A 170 -10.89 1.84 -19.22
C GLY A 170 -11.77 0.77 -18.57
N PHE A 171 -11.36 0.17 -17.46
CA PHE A 171 -12.22 -0.77 -16.72
C PHE A 171 -13.35 -0.05 -15.98
N PRO A 172 -14.52 -0.70 -15.77
CA PRO A 172 -15.69 -0.09 -15.16
C PRO A 172 -15.54 0.07 -13.62
N ILE A 173 -14.39 0.58 -13.19
CA ILE A 173 -14.07 0.77 -11.76
C ILE A 173 -14.44 2.18 -11.32
N LYS A 174 -15.15 2.27 -10.20
CA LYS A 174 -15.33 3.49 -9.42
C LYS A 174 -14.46 3.44 -8.18
N VAL A 175 -13.64 4.47 -8.00
CA VAL A 175 -12.78 4.62 -6.81
C VAL A 175 -13.57 5.34 -5.72
N VAL A 176 -13.40 4.92 -4.49
CA VAL A 176 -14.05 5.51 -3.31
C VAL A 176 -13.02 5.82 -2.24
N ALA A 177 -12.98 7.10 -1.85
CA ALA A 177 -12.39 7.54 -0.60
C ALA A 177 -13.50 7.48 0.46
N PRO A 178 -13.38 6.66 1.51
CA PRO A 178 -14.43 6.50 2.51
C PRO A 178 -14.69 7.78 3.29
N CYS A 179 -15.97 8.07 3.57
CA CYS A 179 -16.37 9.33 4.17
C CYS A 179 -15.96 9.50 5.65
N GLU A 180 -15.64 8.43 6.35
CA GLU A 180 -15.09 8.47 7.71
C GLU A 180 -13.63 8.93 7.75
N GLY A 181 -13.01 9.09 6.59
CA GLY A 181 -11.57 9.26 6.46
C GLY A 181 -10.87 7.94 6.15
N THR A 182 -9.56 7.99 6.01
CA THR A 182 -8.78 6.82 5.69
C THR A 182 -7.34 6.92 6.19
N GLY A 183 -6.66 5.78 6.28
CA GLY A 183 -5.24 5.70 6.51
C GLY A 183 -4.42 5.85 5.21
N TYR A 184 -3.16 6.12 5.39
CA TYR A 184 -2.18 6.11 4.32
C TYR A 184 -0.90 5.43 4.80
N GLU A 185 -0.09 5.04 3.86
CA GLU A 185 1.27 4.61 4.12
C GLU A 185 2.28 5.41 3.33
N ILE A 186 3.51 5.38 3.78
CA ILE A 186 4.67 5.89 3.06
C ILE A 186 5.44 4.67 2.56
N GLY A 187 5.35 4.42 1.25
CA GLY A 187 6.16 3.39 0.61
C GLY A 187 7.63 3.78 0.61
N SER A 188 8.51 2.80 0.80
CA SER A 188 9.88 3.09 1.19
C SER A 188 10.93 2.43 0.31
N MET A 189 12.15 2.91 0.46
CA MET A 189 13.35 2.34 -0.14
C MET A 189 14.48 2.31 0.89
N SER A 190 15.29 1.25 0.84
CA SER A 190 16.47 1.09 1.71
C SER A 190 17.64 0.49 0.92
N ILE A 191 18.85 0.85 1.28
CA ILE A 191 20.05 0.13 0.87
C ILE A 191 20.26 -1.03 1.85
N ILE A 192 20.53 -2.22 1.34
CA ILE A 192 20.71 -3.41 2.18
C ILE A 192 22.10 -3.33 2.85
N GLU A 193 22.15 -3.63 4.16
CA GLU A 193 23.42 -3.71 4.89
C GLU A 193 24.30 -4.82 4.31
N GLY A 194 25.57 -4.52 4.07
CA GLY A 194 26.49 -5.43 3.39
C GLY A 194 26.24 -5.60 1.88
N ALA A 195 25.52 -4.68 1.24
CA ALA A 195 25.30 -4.65 -0.22
C ALA A 195 26.61 -4.87 -0.98
N ARG A 196 26.58 -5.71 -2.03
CA ARG A 196 27.78 -6.05 -2.81
C ARG A 196 28.25 -4.91 -3.70
N ASN A 197 27.32 -4.03 -4.12
CA ASN A 197 27.56 -2.90 -5.00
C ASN A 197 27.12 -1.59 -4.35
N PRO A 198 27.70 -1.17 -3.19
CA PRO A 198 27.19 -0.06 -2.39
C PRO A 198 27.20 1.27 -3.16
N ASP A 199 28.20 1.54 -4.01
CA ASP A 199 28.26 2.78 -4.78
C ASP A 199 27.18 2.84 -5.88
N SER A 200 26.88 1.70 -6.51
CA SER A 200 25.78 1.61 -7.48
C SER A 200 24.43 1.72 -6.78
N ALA A 201 24.28 1.13 -5.59
CA ALA A 201 23.09 1.26 -4.76
C ALA A 201 22.81 2.72 -4.39
N LYS A 202 23.82 3.47 -3.94
CA LYS A 202 23.71 4.92 -3.64
C LYS A 202 23.35 5.74 -4.86
N LYS A 203 23.94 5.46 -6.02
CA LYS A 203 23.61 6.14 -7.29
C LYS A 203 22.15 5.89 -7.67
N PHE A 204 21.68 4.65 -7.59
CA PHE A 204 20.27 4.32 -7.84
C PHE A 204 19.34 5.00 -6.83
N TYR A 205 19.72 4.99 -5.56
CA TYR A 205 18.97 5.61 -4.47
C TYR A 205 18.77 7.11 -4.71
N ASP A 206 19.85 7.84 -5.04
CA ASP A 206 19.80 9.25 -5.38
C ASP A 206 18.98 9.51 -6.64
N TRP A 207 19.17 8.71 -7.69
CA TRP A 207 18.39 8.83 -8.91
C TRP A 207 16.90 8.64 -8.65
N ALA A 208 16.51 7.62 -7.89
CA ALA A 208 15.11 7.31 -7.59
C ALA A 208 14.39 8.45 -6.82
N LEU A 209 15.14 9.23 -6.03
CA LEU A 209 14.63 10.38 -5.28
C LEU A 209 14.67 11.68 -6.06
N SER A 210 15.28 11.71 -7.25
CA SER A 210 15.34 12.90 -8.07
C SER A 210 13.96 13.26 -8.66
N ALA A 211 13.71 14.55 -8.89
CA ALA A 211 12.48 15.03 -9.54
C ALA A 211 12.24 14.37 -10.90
N ALA A 212 13.32 14.11 -11.66
CA ALA A 212 13.23 13.44 -12.96
C ALA A 212 12.68 12.00 -12.84
N ALA A 213 13.21 11.21 -11.90
CA ALA A 213 12.73 9.85 -11.67
C ALA A 213 11.31 9.82 -11.11
N GLN A 214 10.99 10.69 -10.16
CA GLN A 214 9.64 10.79 -9.59
C GLN A 214 8.59 11.18 -10.65
N SER A 215 8.96 12.01 -11.62
CA SER A 215 8.07 12.39 -12.74
C SER A 215 7.78 11.23 -13.71
N LEU A 216 8.59 10.17 -13.74
CA LEU A 216 8.33 9.00 -14.59
C LEU A 216 7.06 8.26 -14.16
N ALA A 217 6.72 8.27 -12.89
CA ALA A 217 5.49 7.65 -12.38
C ALA A 217 4.22 8.22 -13.06
N LEU A 218 4.20 9.52 -13.35
CA LEU A 218 3.10 10.18 -14.04
C LEU A 218 2.99 9.71 -15.52
N GLN A 219 4.13 9.43 -16.16
CA GLN A 219 4.17 9.03 -17.58
C GLN A 219 3.66 7.60 -17.77
N VAL A 220 3.91 6.70 -16.82
CA VAL A 220 3.49 5.29 -16.90
C VAL A 220 2.12 5.03 -16.27
N LYS A 221 1.37 6.08 -15.92
CA LYS A 221 0.06 5.99 -15.26
C LYS A 221 0.09 5.11 -13.99
N ALA A 222 1.19 5.21 -13.25
CA ALA A 222 1.41 4.47 -12.02
C ALA A 222 0.89 5.25 -10.81
#